data_ceb0729ac2cdac7addf6eb2a1dc2b777
#
_entry.id   ceb0729ac2cdac7addf6eb2a1dc2b777
#
_cell.length_a   1.000
_cell.length_b   1.000
_cell.length_c   1.000
_cell.angle_alpha   90.00
_cell.angle_beta   90.00
_cell.angle_gamma   90.00
#
_symmetry.space_group_name_H-M   'P 1'
#
loop_
_entity.id
_entity.type
_entity.pdbx_description
1 polymer ?
#
loop_
_entity_poly.entity_id
_entity_poly.type
_entity_poly.pdbx_seq_one_letter_code
_entity_poly.pdbx_strand_id
1 'polypeptide(L)'
;DFRAHGRLSYQGSRYLRFVGSGERFLKLGADAPETFLACVDFDGTVASPTKKIPLKTWRPHLEDWREGDPSWQGGKGKGIIGALNYLSDVGGNAFSFLPYNVGGDGDNIWPFVDRNDKAHYDLSKLDQWNRVFTHANQVGLMLHFKLQENEMDDHRVGHERRAAQVSGALDGGRLGWERKLYCRELVARFSHHLALQWNLGEENTQSFEEQVQMAGYIRSLDPYDHPIVLHT
;
A
#
# COMPACT_ATOMS: atom_id res chain seq x y z
N ASP A 1 7.21 2.92 18.43
CA ASP A 1 7.10 1.54 17.95
C ASP A 1 5.75 0.94 18.35
N PHE A 2 4.91 0.61 17.36
CA PHE A 2 3.56 0.08 17.59
C PHE A 2 3.53 -1.30 18.28
N ARG A 3 4.61 -2.04 18.27
CA ARG A 3 4.69 -3.33 18.98
C ARG A 3 4.45 -3.19 20.49
N ALA A 4 4.77 -2.03 21.07
CA ALA A 4 4.53 -1.75 22.49
C ALA A 4 3.04 -1.55 22.82
N HIS A 5 2.22 -1.20 21.82
CA HIS A 5 0.79 -0.89 21.98
C HIS A 5 -0.13 -2.04 21.53
N GLY A 6 0.42 -3.05 20.86
CA GLY A 6 -0.36 -4.13 20.23
C GLY A 6 -0.95 -3.70 18.87
N ARG A 7 -1.79 -4.55 18.30
CA ARG A 7 -2.39 -4.26 16.99
C ARG A 7 -3.44 -3.15 17.06
N LEU A 8 -3.55 -2.41 15.96
CA LEU A 8 -4.61 -1.42 15.78
C LEU A 8 -5.91 -2.11 15.37
N SER A 9 -7.03 -1.72 15.98
CA SER A 9 -8.33 -2.38 15.82
C SER A 9 -9.48 -1.38 15.80
N TYR A 10 -10.53 -1.70 15.04
CA TYR A 10 -11.83 -1.04 15.13
C TYR A 10 -12.70 -1.76 16.20
N GLN A 11 -13.22 -1.01 17.14
CA GLN A 11 -14.00 -1.54 18.28
C GLN A 11 -15.40 -0.92 18.36
N GLY A 12 -16.02 -0.65 17.21
CA GLY A 12 -17.38 -0.10 17.14
C GLY A 12 -17.51 1.35 17.64
N SER A 13 -16.39 2.08 17.74
CA SER A 13 -16.37 3.47 18.20
C SER A 13 -15.80 4.40 17.10
N ARG A 14 -15.88 5.72 17.32
CA ARG A 14 -15.39 6.72 16.35
C ARG A 14 -13.90 6.60 16.02
N TYR A 15 -13.09 6.10 16.94
CA TYR A 15 -11.63 6.03 16.79
C TYR A 15 -11.16 4.58 16.81
N LEU A 16 -10.12 4.31 16.04
CA LEU A 16 -9.35 3.08 16.19
C LEU A 16 -8.67 3.05 17.58
N ARG A 17 -8.37 1.86 18.06
CA ARG A 17 -7.66 1.65 19.32
C ARG A 17 -6.59 0.58 19.18
N PHE A 18 -5.53 0.73 19.94
CA PHE A 18 -4.57 -0.34 20.16
C PHE A 18 -5.10 -1.37 21.13
N VAL A 19 -5.07 -2.64 20.76
CA VAL A 19 -5.64 -3.73 21.57
C VAL A 19 -4.86 -3.91 22.88
N GLY A 20 -3.53 -3.75 22.85
CA GLY A 20 -2.67 -3.95 24.02
C GLY A 20 -2.74 -2.81 25.02
N SER A 21 -2.54 -1.56 24.57
CA SER A 21 -2.53 -0.40 25.47
C SER A 21 -3.92 0.20 25.73
N GLY A 22 -4.91 -0.08 24.87
CA GLY A 22 -6.23 0.55 24.90
C GLY A 22 -6.25 2.00 24.44
N GLU A 23 -5.12 2.57 24.03
CA GLU A 23 -5.01 3.95 23.57
C GLU A 23 -5.79 4.18 22.27
N ARG A 24 -6.40 5.36 22.19
CA ARG A 24 -7.07 5.80 20.96
C ARG A 24 -6.05 6.23 19.92
N PHE A 25 -6.31 5.85 18.66
CA PHE A 25 -5.51 6.27 17.54
C PHE A 25 -6.25 7.35 16.72
N LEU A 26 -5.71 8.54 16.70
CA LEU A 26 -6.17 9.63 15.87
C LEU A 26 -5.23 9.74 14.66
N LYS A 27 -5.70 9.27 13.51
CA LYS A 27 -4.91 9.23 12.29
C LYS A 27 -4.57 10.64 11.80
N LEU A 28 -3.28 10.91 11.63
CA LEU A 28 -2.73 12.13 11.05
C LEU A 28 -1.52 11.78 10.18
N GLY A 29 -1.52 12.18 8.92
CA GLY A 29 -0.35 11.90 8.08
C GLY A 29 -0.51 12.25 6.61
N ALA A 30 0.46 11.84 5.83
CA ALA A 30 0.53 12.13 4.41
C ALA A 30 -0.43 11.23 3.60
N ASP A 31 -1.13 11.86 2.66
CA ASP A 31 -1.98 11.19 1.69
C ASP A 31 -1.58 11.60 0.27
N ALA A 32 -0.62 10.90 -0.30
CA ALA A 32 -0.20 11.01 -1.69
C ALA A 32 0.13 9.60 -2.18
N PRO A 33 -0.89 8.72 -2.26
CA PRO A 33 -0.69 7.29 -2.39
C PRO A 33 -0.13 6.89 -3.75
N GLU A 34 -0.44 7.63 -4.82
CA GLU A 34 -0.23 7.24 -6.21
C GLU A 34 1.25 7.05 -6.55
N THR A 35 2.15 7.74 -5.86
CA THR A 35 3.58 7.72 -6.21
C THR A 35 4.53 7.41 -5.06
N PHE A 36 4.01 7.08 -3.86
CA PHE A 36 4.88 6.82 -2.70
C PHE A 36 5.86 5.67 -2.98
N LEU A 37 5.39 4.54 -3.50
CA LEU A 37 6.21 3.37 -3.83
C LEU A 37 6.88 3.45 -5.21
N ALA A 38 6.67 4.52 -5.98
CA ALA A 38 7.37 4.74 -7.25
C ALA A 38 8.80 5.24 -7.03
N CYS A 39 9.62 4.50 -6.28
CA CYS A 39 10.97 4.88 -5.89
C CYS A 39 12.01 4.21 -6.80
N VAL A 40 13.01 4.99 -7.23
CA VAL A 40 14.11 4.52 -8.09
C VAL A 40 14.95 3.41 -7.45
N ASP A 41 14.93 3.31 -6.13
CA ASP A 41 15.75 2.39 -5.35
C ASP A 41 15.15 0.99 -5.24
N PHE A 42 13.87 0.81 -5.60
CA PHE A 42 13.25 -0.52 -5.63
C PHE A 42 13.59 -1.27 -6.91
N ASP A 43 13.93 -2.53 -6.77
CA ASP A 43 14.23 -3.40 -7.91
C ASP A 43 13.00 -3.49 -8.84
N GLY A 44 13.25 -3.61 -10.14
CA GLY A 44 12.19 -3.76 -11.15
C GLY A 44 11.20 -2.58 -11.24
N THR A 45 11.43 -1.45 -10.53
CA THR A 45 10.60 -0.26 -10.63
C THR A 45 11.05 0.61 -11.78
N VAL A 46 10.13 0.95 -12.66
CA VAL A 46 10.41 1.75 -13.86
C VAL A 46 9.40 2.90 -13.97
N ALA A 47 9.81 3.98 -14.64
CA ALA A 47 8.92 5.11 -14.89
C ALA A 47 7.70 4.66 -15.74
N SER A 48 6.60 5.39 -15.59
CA SER A 48 5.38 5.12 -16.36
C SER A 48 5.69 5.05 -17.87
N PRO A 49 5.26 3.99 -18.55
CA PRO A 49 5.41 3.89 -20.00
C PRO A 49 4.45 4.82 -20.76
N THR A 50 3.38 5.27 -20.11
CA THR A 50 2.30 6.05 -20.73
C THR A 50 2.23 7.48 -20.22
N LYS A 51 2.68 7.73 -18.99
CA LYS A 51 2.64 9.04 -18.33
C LYS A 51 4.07 9.54 -18.09
N LYS A 52 4.32 10.84 -18.26
CA LYS A 52 5.63 11.45 -18.02
C LYS A 52 5.85 11.75 -16.53
N ILE A 53 5.58 10.80 -15.67
CA ILE A 53 5.76 10.94 -14.22
C ILE A 53 7.11 10.29 -13.86
N PRO A 54 8.08 11.06 -13.36
CA PRO A 54 9.37 10.52 -12.96
C PRO A 54 9.24 9.68 -11.69
N LEU A 55 10.11 8.70 -11.52
CA LEU A 55 10.25 8.00 -10.25
C LEU A 55 10.74 8.94 -9.15
N LYS A 56 10.31 8.69 -7.94
CA LYS A 56 10.77 9.40 -6.74
C LYS A 56 12.19 8.98 -6.42
N THR A 57 13.03 9.96 -6.12
CA THR A 57 14.39 9.71 -5.60
C THR A 57 14.46 9.82 -4.09
N TRP A 58 13.48 10.50 -3.47
CA TRP A 58 13.44 10.86 -2.06
C TRP A 58 14.71 11.59 -1.58
N ARG A 59 15.48 12.19 -2.52
CA ARG A 59 16.77 12.87 -2.26
C ARG A 59 16.68 13.90 -1.14
N PRO A 60 15.62 14.74 -1.03
CA PRO A 60 15.53 15.73 0.06
C PRO A 60 15.60 15.10 1.46
N HIS A 61 15.24 13.83 1.60
CA HIS A 61 15.19 13.14 2.88
C HIS A 61 16.39 12.22 3.14
N LEU A 62 17.47 12.32 2.35
CA LEU A 62 18.70 11.58 2.64
C LEU A 62 19.35 12.01 3.96
N GLU A 63 19.20 13.27 4.35
CA GLU A 63 19.69 13.82 5.62
C GLU A 63 18.88 13.36 6.84
N ASP A 64 17.63 12.91 6.63
CA ASP A 64 16.77 12.39 7.69
C ASP A 64 17.03 10.89 7.97
N TRP A 65 17.81 10.21 7.13
CA TRP A 65 18.23 8.83 7.38
C TRP A 65 19.26 8.80 8.52
N ARG A 66 19.10 7.88 9.46
CA ARG A 66 19.94 7.76 10.65
C ARG A 66 20.80 6.52 10.58
N GLU A 67 21.97 6.57 11.22
CA GLU A 67 22.83 5.39 11.35
C GLU A 67 22.07 4.27 12.09
N GLY A 68 22.07 3.08 11.51
CA GLY A 68 21.30 1.93 12.00
C GLY A 68 19.93 1.74 11.33
N ASP A 69 19.41 2.75 10.61
CA ASP A 69 18.19 2.58 9.83
C ASP A 69 18.40 1.62 8.64
N PRO A 70 17.33 0.95 8.18
CA PRO A 70 17.44 0.03 7.05
C PRO A 70 17.89 0.71 5.76
N SER A 71 18.63 -0.03 5.00
CA SER A 71 18.99 0.26 3.61
C SER A 71 19.27 -1.07 2.89
N TRP A 72 19.48 -1.05 1.59
CA TRP A 72 19.81 -2.25 0.82
C TRP A 72 20.79 -1.95 -0.31
N GLN A 73 21.43 -2.98 -0.85
CA GLN A 73 22.28 -2.92 -2.04
C GLN A 73 23.21 -1.69 -2.13
N GLY A 74 24.07 -1.50 -1.13
CA GLY A 74 25.06 -0.42 -1.17
C GLY A 74 24.52 0.97 -0.80
N GLY A 75 23.41 1.03 -0.08
CA GLY A 75 22.86 2.29 0.45
C GLY A 75 21.61 2.78 -0.26
N LYS A 76 21.02 1.97 -1.13
CA LYS A 76 19.67 2.22 -1.66
C LYS A 76 18.64 2.27 -0.54
N GLY A 77 17.55 2.98 -0.77
CA GLY A 77 16.43 3.11 0.17
C GLY A 77 16.59 4.17 1.25
N LYS A 78 17.77 4.75 1.43
CA LYS A 78 18.00 5.77 2.47
C LYS A 78 17.03 6.96 2.36
N GLY A 79 16.74 7.41 1.14
CA GLY A 79 15.83 8.53 0.93
C GLY A 79 14.40 8.25 1.37
N ILE A 80 13.81 7.10 0.99
CA ILE A 80 12.44 6.75 1.38
C ILE A 80 12.34 6.43 2.89
N ILE A 81 13.36 5.82 3.47
CA ILE A 81 13.46 5.58 4.93
C ILE A 81 13.56 6.93 5.67
N GLY A 82 14.41 7.84 5.21
CA GLY A 82 14.49 9.20 5.76
C GLY A 82 13.17 9.97 5.66
N ALA A 83 12.43 9.82 4.56
CA ALA A 83 11.11 10.44 4.43
C ALA A 83 10.12 9.95 5.51
N LEU A 84 10.18 8.68 5.90
CA LEU A 84 9.39 8.15 7.02
C LEU A 84 9.84 8.73 8.36
N ASN A 85 11.16 8.86 8.59
CA ASN A 85 11.69 9.52 9.78
C ASN A 85 11.19 10.95 9.87
N TYR A 86 11.34 11.72 8.79
CA TYR A 86 10.85 13.10 8.74
C TYR A 86 9.36 13.19 9.08
N LEU A 87 8.52 12.35 8.45
CA LEU A 87 7.08 12.34 8.71
C LEU A 87 6.76 12.06 10.18
N SER A 88 7.46 11.11 10.79
CA SER A 88 7.32 10.80 12.22
C SER A 88 7.78 11.96 13.11
N ASP A 89 8.91 12.59 12.79
CA ASP A 89 9.48 13.69 13.57
C ASP A 89 8.59 14.94 13.57
N VAL A 90 7.87 15.20 12.48
CA VAL A 90 6.90 16.31 12.43
C VAL A 90 5.54 15.97 13.03
N GLY A 91 5.41 14.79 13.66
CA GLY A 91 4.21 14.36 14.39
C GLY A 91 3.18 13.62 13.54
N GLY A 92 3.50 13.25 12.31
CA GLY A 92 2.69 12.31 11.53
C GLY A 92 2.70 10.92 12.16
N ASN A 93 1.58 10.18 12.05
CA ASN A 93 1.46 8.83 12.56
C ASN A 93 0.85 7.84 11.56
N ALA A 94 0.67 8.27 10.32
CA ALA A 94 0.13 7.45 9.23
C ALA A 94 0.60 7.96 7.87
N PHE A 95 0.59 7.10 6.88
CA PHE A 95 0.70 7.46 5.47
C PHE A 95 -0.07 6.44 4.62
N SER A 96 -0.52 6.88 3.46
CA SER A 96 -1.21 6.01 2.48
C SER A 96 -0.32 5.76 1.26
N PHE A 97 -0.53 4.62 0.63
CA PHE A 97 0.16 4.22 -0.58
C PHE A 97 -0.62 3.18 -1.37
N LEU A 98 -0.35 3.14 -2.68
CA LEU A 98 -0.87 2.15 -3.62
C LEU A 98 0.24 1.15 -3.95
N PRO A 99 0.08 -0.15 -3.65
CA PRO A 99 1.00 -1.18 -4.16
C PRO A 99 0.73 -1.54 -5.63
N TYR A 100 -0.36 -1.01 -6.21
CA TYR A 100 -0.73 -1.25 -7.60
C TYR A 100 -1.50 -0.07 -8.18
N ASN A 101 -0.87 0.64 -9.14
CA ASN A 101 -1.46 1.83 -9.79
C ASN A 101 -1.38 1.78 -11.32
N VAL A 102 -1.23 0.58 -11.92
CA VAL A 102 -1.12 0.45 -13.37
C VAL A 102 -2.38 0.97 -14.05
N GLY A 103 -2.20 1.89 -14.99
CA GLY A 103 -3.27 2.57 -15.70
C GLY A 103 -3.85 3.78 -14.95
N GLY A 104 -3.66 3.88 -13.65
CA GLY A 104 -4.06 5.00 -12.82
C GLY A 104 -3.10 6.20 -12.91
N ASP A 105 -3.19 7.12 -11.96
CA ASP A 105 -2.49 8.42 -12.03
C ASP A 105 -0.98 8.29 -12.04
N GLY A 106 -0.40 7.37 -11.30
CA GLY A 106 1.04 7.11 -11.30
C GLY A 106 1.51 6.23 -12.45
N ASP A 107 0.78 5.16 -12.74
CA ASP A 107 1.09 4.13 -13.77
C ASP A 107 2.53 3.60 -13.71
N ASN A 108 3.09 3.42 -12.51
CA ASN A 108 4.50 3.07 -12.30
C ASN A 108 4.76 2.18 -11.07
N ILE A 109 3.71 1.65 -10.45
CA ILE A 109 3.80 0.76 -9.29
C ILE A 109 3.05 -0.53 -9.56
N TRP A 110 3.74 -1.65 -9.42
CA TRP A 110 3.16 -2.99 -9.44
C TRP A 110 4.07 -3.97 -8.68
N PRO A 111 3.48 -5.02 -8.06
CA PRO A 111 4.25 -5.99 -7.28
C PRO A 111 4.84 -7.12 -8.12
N PHE A 112 4.63 -7.12 -9.43
CA PHE A 112 4.98 -8.19 -10.35
C PHE A 112 6.38 -7.98 -10.97
N VAL A 113 6.97 -9.04 -11.52
CA VAL A 113 8.22 -8.96 -12.29
C VAL A 113 8.02 -8.21 -13.60
N ASP A 114 6.85 -8.36 -14.21
CA ASP A 114 6.41 -7.62 -15.39
C ASP A 114 5.02 -7.04 -15.15
N ARG A 115 4.79 -5.85 -15.64
CA ARG A 115 3.54 -5.10 -15.50
C ARG A 115 2.29 -5.90 -15.96
N ASN A 116 2.46 -6.77 -16.94
CA ASN A 116 1.38 -7.55 -17.56
C ASN A 116 1.24 -8.96 -16.98
N ASP A 117 2.21 -9.42 -16.21
CA ASP A 117 2.21 -10.77 -15.63
C ASP A 117 1.73 -10.75 -14.18
N LYS A 118 0.48 -11.08 -13.98
CA LYS A 118 -0.17 -11.09 -12.66
C LYS A 118 0.13 -12.33 -11.82
N ALA A 119 0.81 -13.31 -12.40
CA ALA A 119 1.12 -14.57 -11.73
C ALA A 119 2.50 -14.60 -11.06
N HIS A 120 3.44 -13.78 -11.52
CA HIS A 120 4.82 -13.80 -11.04
C HIS A 120 5.16 -12.52 -10.28
N TYR A 121 5.30 -12.65 -8.98
CA TYR A 121 5.63 -11.53 -8.07
C TYR A 121 7.14 -11.29 -8.01
N ASP A 122 7.52 -10.02 -7.97
CA ASP A 122 8.91 -9.59 -7.77
C ASP A 122 9.25 -9.67 -6.28
N LEU A 123 9.86 -10.79 -5.87
CA LEU A 123 10.15 -11.06 -4.47
C LEU A 123 11.17 -10.09 -3.89
N SER A 124 12.14 -9.63 -4.69
CA SER A 124 13.13 -8.66 -4.25
C SER A 124 12.48 -7.31 -3.93
N LYS A 125 11.63 -6.81 -4.83
CA LYS A 125 10.85 -5.59 -4.62
C LYS A 125 9.95 -5.69 -3.38
N LEU A 126 9.23 -6.80 -3.22
CA LEU A 126 8.34 -7.01 -2.08
C LEU A 126 9.11 -7.11 -0.75
N ASP A 127 10.30 -7.68 -0.73
CA ASP A 127 11.19 -7.65 0.46
C ASP A 127 11.62 -6.21 0.78
N GLN A 128 11.97 -5.42 -0.23
CA GLN A 128 12.33 -4.03 -0.05
C GLN A 128 11.16 -3.19 0.48
N TRP A 129 9.95 -3.42 -0.02
CA TRP A 129 8.73 -2.81 0.54
C TRP A 129 8.52 -3.22 2.00
N ASN A 130 8.72 -4.50 2.32
CA ASN A 130 8.58 -4.97 3.70
C ASN A 130 9.57 -4.27 4.65
N ARG A 131 10.80 -3.98 4.22
CA ARG A 131 11.77 -3.19 5.00
C ARG A 131 11.25 -1.79 5.28
N VAL A 132 10.68 -1.12 4.28
CA VAL A 132 10.06 0.20 4.42
C VAL A 132 8.89 0.16 5.40
N PHE A 133 7.99 -0.81 5.27
CA PHE A 133 6.81 -0.95 6.13
C PHE A 133 7.18 -1.34 7.57
N THR A 134 8.18 -2.20 7.74
CA THR A 134 8.71 -2.55 9.06
C THR A 134 9.26 -1.31 9.77
N HIS A 135 10.08 -0.52 9.06
CA HIS A 135 10.62 0.71 9.60
C HIS A 135 9.51 1.72 9.95
N ALA A 136 8.52 1.89 9.07
CA ALA A 136 7.36 2.74 9.33
C ALA A 136 6.68 2.39 10.66
N ASN A 137 6.37 1.12 10.91
CA ASN A 137 5.77 0.69 12.18
C ASN A 137 6.73 0.91 13.38
N GLN A 138 8.04 0.78 13.19
CA GLN A 138 9.03 1.04 14.24
C GLN A 138 9.07 2.52 14.66
N VAL A 139 8.93 3.44 13.71
CA VAL A 139 8.90 4.87 13.97
C VAL A 139 7.49 5.42 14.26
N GLY A 140 6.48 4.55 14.38
CA GLY A 140 5.14 4.94 14.80
C GLY A 140 4.23 5.41 13.66
N LEU A 141 4.45 4.93 12.44
CA LEU A 141 3.61 5.24 11.28
C LEU A 141 2.72 4.07 10.90
N MET A 142 1.40 4.28 10.90
CA MET A 142 0.40 3.32 10.46
C MET A 142 0.44 3.18 8.92
N LEU A 143 0.30 1.96 8.44
CA LEU A 143 0.24 1.59 7.04
C LEU A 143 -1.21 1.65 6.54
N HIS A 144 -1.54 2.59 5.68
CA HIS A 144 -2.82 2.62 5.00
C HIS A 144 -2.65 2.08 3.58
N PHE A 145 -2.86 0.77 3.43
CA PHE A 145 -2.84 0.09 2.14
C PHE A 145 -4.09 0.42 1.36
N LYS A 146 -3.98 1.25 0.34
CA LYS A 146 -4.99 1.38 -0.71
C LYS A 146 -4.65 0.33 -1.77
N LEU A 147 -5.40 -0.78 -1.80
CA LEU A 147 -4.98 -1.99 -2.50
C LEU A 147 -4.79 -1.77 -4.00
N GLN A 148 -5.59 -0.93 -4.61
CA GLN A 148 -5.54 -0.65 -6.04
C GLN A 148 -6.23 0.68 -6.36
N GLU A 149 -5.90 1.23 -7.51
CA GLU A 149 -6.63 2.34 -8.12
C GLU A 149 -7.83 1.78 -8.90
N ASN A 150 -8.96 1.61 -8.23
CA ASN A 150 -10.12 0.88 -8.74
C ASN A 150 -10.82 1.54 -9.93
N GLU A 151 -10.70 2.85 -10.11
CA GLU A 151 -11.28 3.55 -11.26
C GLU A 151 -10.77 3.02 -12.61
N MET A 152 -9.57 2.45 -12.62
CA MET A 152 -8.96 1.85 -13.80
C MET A 152 -9.33 0.38 -13.98
N ASP A 153 -9.84 -0.25 -12.95
CA ASP A 153 -10.23 -1.66 -12.92
C ASP A 153 -11.75 -1.86 -13.11
N ASP A 154 -12.53 -0.86 -12.76
CA ASP A 154 -13.99 -0.89 -12.87
C ASP A 154 -14.49 -0.22 -14.15
N HIS A 155 -14.89 -1.02 -15.12
CA HIS A 155 -15.39 -0.58 -16.42
C HIS A 155 -16.86 -0.14 -16.44
N ARG A 156 -17.57 -0.14 -15.28
CA ARG A 156 -18.99 0.25 -15.19
C ARG A 156 -19.21 1.76 -15.12
N VAL A 157 -18.17 2.54 -14.88
CA VAL A 157 -18.25 3.99 -14.73
C VAL A 157 -17.74 4.77 -15.94
N GLY A 158 -17.83 4.20 -17.12
CA GLY A 158 -17.40 4.85 -18.37
C GLY A 158 -15.90 4.73 -18.66
N HIS A 159 -15.20 3.90 -17.93
CA HIS A 159 -13.79 3.61 -18.10
C HIS A 159 -13.53 2.32 -18.92
N GLU A 160 -14.57 1.71 -19.50
CA GLU A 160 -14.47 0.44 -20.24
C GLU A 160 -13.37 0.45 -21.29
N ARG A 161 -13.21 1.56 -22.01
CA ARG A 161 -12.15 1.67 -23.02
C ARG A 161 -10.77 1.71 -22.38
N ARG A 162 -10.64 2.36 -21.24
CA ARG A 162 -9.37 2.41 -20.49
C ARG A 162 -9.07 1.07 -19.85
N ALA A 163 -10.04 0.49 -19.16
CA ALA A 163 -9.92 -0.83 -18.55
C ALA A 163 -9.54 -1.91 -19.57
N ALA A 164 -10.15 -1.91 -20.76
CA ALA A 164 -9.82 -2.81 -21.85
C ALA A 164 -8.41 -2.59 -22.42
N GLN A 165 -7.87 -1.37 -22.30
CA GLN A 165 -6.53 -1.01 -22.79
C GLN A 165 -5.44 -1.15 -21.72
N VAL A 166 -5.84 -1.26 -20.46
CA VAL A 166 -4.91 -1.38 -19.34
C VAL A 166 -4.64 -2.83 -19.06
N SER A 167 -3.44 -3.26 -19.41
CA SER A 167 -2.93 -4.59 -19.07
C SER A 167 -2.87 -4.85 -17.56
N GLY A 168 -3.16 -3.84 -16.75
CA GLY A 168 -3.12 -3.86 -15.31
C GLY A 168 -4.41 -4.23 -14.60
N ALA A 169 -5.56 -4.24 -15.27
CA ALA A 169 -6.82 -4.59 -14.62
C ALA A 169 -6.77 -6.00 -14.00
N LEU A 170 -7.29 -6.11 -12.77
CA LEU A 170 -7.40 -7.37 -12.03
C LEU A 170 -8.86 -7.85 -12.09
N ASP A 171 -9.16 -8.78 -13.01
CA ASP A 171 -10.50 -9.37 -13.20
C ASP A 171 -11.63 -8.35 -13.40
N GLY A 172 -11.32 -7.11 -13.83
CA GLY A 172 -12.31 -6.06 -14.09
C GLY A 172 -13.18 -5.71 -12.88
N GLY A 173 -12.60 -5.55 -11.70
CA GLY A 173 -13.30 -5.20 -10.45
C GLY A 173 -13.91 -6.39 -9.71
N ARG A 174 -13.95 -7.58 -10.30
CA ARG A 174 -14.51 -8.78 -9.71
C ARG A 174 -13.50 -9.55 -8.89
N LEU A 175 -13.97 -10.39 -7.98
CA LEU A 175 -13.12 -11.27 -7.17
C LEU A 175 -12.75 -12.55 -7.96
N GLY A 176 -12.03 -12.40 -9.07
CA GLY A 176 -11.51 -13.48 -9.88
C GLY A 176 -10.18 -14.05 -9.35
N TRP A 177 -9.45 -14.81 -10.18
CA TRP A 177 -8.23 -15.48 -9.73
C TRP A 177 -7.05 -14.51 -9.55
N GLU A 178 -6.90 -13.50 -10.42
CA GLU A 178 -5.84 -12.50 -10.31
C GLU A 178 -5.98 -11.69 -9.03
N ARG A 179 -7.19 -11.16 -8.76
CA ARG A 179 -7.49 -10.41 -7.54
C ARG A 179 -7.34 -11.25 -6.29
N LYS A 180 -7.78 -12.50 -6.31
CA LYS A 180 -7.59 -13.44 -5.20
C LYS A 180 -6.11 -13.71 -4.92
N LEU A 181 -5.32 -13.95 -5.97
CA LEU A 181 -3.88 -14.14 -5.83
C LEU A 181 -3.22 -12.88 -5.27
N TYR A 182 -3.57 -11.71 -5.82
CA TYR A 182 -3.07 -10.41 -5.37
C TYR A 182 -3.36 -10.16 -3.87
N CYS A 183 -4.61 -10.27 -3.45
CA CYS A 183 -4.97 -10.08 -2.04
C CYS A 183 -4.24 -11.10 -1.14
N ARG A 184 -4.16 -12.37 -1.55
CA ARG A 184 -3.46 -13.42 -0.79
C ARG A 184 -1.98 -13.10 -0.61
N GLU A 185 -1.28 -12.67 -1.66
CA GLU A 185 0.15 -12.34 -1.59
C GLU A 185 0.39 -11.12 -0.68
N LEU A 186 -0.42 -10.06 -0.80
CA LEU A 186 -0.26 -8.89 0.05
C LEU A 186 -0.58 -9.20 1.51
N VAL A 187 -1.66 -9.90 1.80
CA VAL A 187 -2.04 -10.27 3.16
C VAL A 187 -0.99 -11.19 3.78
N ALA A 188 -0.55 -12.23 3.07
CA ALA A 188 0.45 -13.16 3.56
C ALA A 188 1.79 -12.48 3.90
N ARG A 189 2.16 -11.45 3.14
CA ARG A 189 3.44 -10.75 3.35
C ARG A 189 3.37 -9.64 4.38
N PHE A 190 2.27 -8.92 4.46
CA PHE A 190 2.24 -7.64 5.17
C PHE A 190 1.27 -7.57 6.34
N SER A 191 0.37 -8.55 6.54
CA SER A 191 -0.57 -8.53 7.65
C SER A 191 0.10 -8.63 9.04
N HIS A 192 1.36 -9.02 9.13
CA HIS A 192 2.08 -9.06 10.40
C HIS A 192 2.41 -7.67 10.99
N HIS A 193 2.22 -6.59 10.21
CA HIS A 193 2.37 -5.23 10.70
C HIS A 193 1.19 -4.83 11.58
N LEU A 194 1.43 -4.50 12.85
CA LEU A 194 0.38 -4.31 13.85
C LEU A 194 -0.48 -3.07 13.64
N ALA A 195 0.09 -2.00 13.09
CA ALA A 195 -0.64 -0.80 12.71
C ALA A 195 -0.84 -0.74 11.19
N LEU A 196 -1.86 -1.45 10.73
CA LEU A 196 -2.20 -1.59 9.32
C LEU A 196 -3.71 -1.46 9.13
N GLN A 197 -4.12 -0.92 7.99
CA GLN A 197 -5.50 -0.82 7.55
C GLN A 197 -5.56 -1.19 6.06
N TRP A 198 -6.44 -2.14 5.71
CA TRP A 198 -6.74 -2.47 4.33
C TRP A 198 -7.81 -1.53 3.78
N ASN A 199 -7.53 -0.84 2.70
CA ASN A 199 -8.52 -0.07 1.93
C ASN A 199 -8.75 -0.80 0.60
N LEU A 200 -10.00 -1.02 0.23
CA LEU A 200 -10.37 -1.82 -0.94
C LEU A 200 -9.91 -1.21 -2.27
N GLY A 201 -9.60 0.07 -2.29
CA GLY A 201 -9.04 0.79 -3.44
C GLY A 201 -9.24 2.29 -3.35
N GLU A 202 -8.44 3.00 -4.12
CA GLU A 202 -8.59 4.43 -4.33
C GLU A 202 -9.86 4.68 -5.16
N GLU A 203 -10.64 5.70 -4.81
CA GLU A 203 -11.86 6.08 -5.54
C GLU A 203 -12.71 4.87 -5.98
N ASN A 204 -13.04 4.01 -5.01
CA ASN A 204 -13.64 2.71 -5.25
C ASN A 204 -15.00 2.81 -5.94
N THR A 205 -15.10 2.26 -7.13
CA THR A 205 -16.31 2.24 -7.98
C THR A 205 -16.98 0.86 -8.08
N GLN A 206 -16.49 -0.12 -7.34
CA GLN A 206 -17.09 -1.46 -7.26
C GLN A 206 -18.54 -1.37 -6.73
N SER A 207 -19.39 -2.31 -7.13
CA SER A 207 -20.72 -2.46 -6.53
C SER A 207 -20.61 -2.87 -5.06
N PHE A 208 -21.64 -2.61 -4.29
CA PHE A 208 -21.72 -3.04 -2.88
C PHE A 208 -21.44 -4.54 -2.71
N GLU A 209 -21.99 -5.37 -3.62
CA GLU A 209 -21.77 -6.81 -3.58
C GLU A 209 -20.30 -7.19 -3.79
N GLU A 210 -19.61 -6.57 -4.75
CA GLU A 210 -18.19 -6.81 -5.00
C GLU A 210 -17.32 -6.31 -3.86
N GLN A 211 -17.66 -5.17 -3.25
CA GLN A 211 -16.98 -4.66 -2.05
C GLN A 211 -17.11 -5.66 -0.89
N VAL A 212 -18.31 -6.17 -0.65
CA VAL A 212 -18.56 -7.18 0.41
C VAL A 212 -17.80 -8.46 0.13
N GLN A 213 -17.78 -8.95 -1.11
CA GLN A 213 -17.03 -10.14 -1.49
C GLN A 213 -15.52 -9.96 -1.29
N MET A 214 -14.97 -8.82 -1.73
CA MET A 214 -13.55 -8.53 -1.58
C MET A 214 -13.16 -8.36 -0.10
N ALA A 215 -13.94 -7.61 0.68
CA ALA A 215 -13.72 -7.44 2.11
C ALA A 215 -13.80 -8.78 2.85
N GLY A 216 -14.80 -9.61 2.54
CA GLY A 216 -14.95 -10.94 3.11
C GLY A 216 -13.77 -11.86 2.78
N TYR A 217 -13.25 -11.77 1.56
CA TYR A 217 -12.09 -12.56 1.17
C TYR A 217 -10.81 -12.10 1.92
N ILE A 218 -10.53 -10.80 2.00
CA ILE A 218 -9.41 -10.27 2.77
C ILE A 218 -9.54 -10.69 4.25
N ARG A 219 -10.74 -10.56 4.83
CA ARG A 219 -11.03 -10.98 6.20
C ARG A 219 -10.74 -12.46 6.44
N SER A 220 -11.03 -13.32 5.47
CA SER A 220 -10.74 -14.76 5.57
C SER A 220 -9.25 -15.10 5.52
N LEU A 221 -8.42 -14.21 4.99
CA LEU A 221 -6.97 -14.39 4.87
C LEU A 221 -6.19 -13.76 6.01
N ASP A 222 -6.70 -12.64 6.57
CA ASP A 222 -5.98 -11.83 7.56
C ASP A 222 -6.16 -12.37 8.99
N PRO A 223 -5.12 -13.01 9.57
CA PRO A 223 -5.22 -13.61 10.90
C PRO A 223 -5.22 -12.57 12.03
N TYR A 224 -4.93 -11.31 11.71
CA TYR A 224 -4.83 -10.21 12.68
C TYR A 224 -6.09 -9.36 12.77
N ASP A 225 -7.09 -9.61 11.91
CA ASP A 225 -8.37 -8.88 11.92
C ASP A 225 -8.18 -7.35 11.82
N HIS A 226 -7.34 -6.90 10.89
CA HIS A 226 -7.12 -5.48 10.67
C HIS A 226 -8.38 -4.77 10.18
N PRO A 227 -8.52 -3.46 10.42
CA PRO A 227 -9.61 -2.68 9.85
C PRO A 227 -9.61 -2.75 8.32
N ILE A 228 -10.80 -2.99 7.75
CA ILE A 228 -11.04 -2.90 6.30
C ILE A 228 -11.92 -1.68 6.08
N VAL A 229 -11.51 -0.81 5.17
CA VAL A 229 -12.19 0.46 4.87
C VAL A 229 -12.37 0.64 3.38
N LEU A 230 -13.17 1.62 3.04
CA LEU A 230 -13.47 2.02 1.69
C LEU A 230 -13.16 3.50 1.51
N HIS A 231 -12.58 3.87 0.38
CA HIS A 231 -12.46 5.23 -0.09
C HIS A 231 -13.41 5.43 -1.27
N THR A 232 -14.31 6.40 -1.16
CA THR A 232 -15.32 6.75 -2.17
C THR A 232 -15.26 8.23 -2.48
#